data_41288fec78f6c58110f9c14b60a7c5a1
#
_entry.id   41288fec78f6c58110f9c14b60a7c5a1
#
_cell.length_a   1.000
_cell.length_b   1.000
_cell.length_c   1.000
_cell.angle_alpha   90.00
_cell.angle_beta   90.00
_cell.angle_gamma   90.00
#
_symmetry.space_group_name_H-M   'P 1'
#
loop_
_entity.id
_entity.type
_entity.pdbx_description
1 polymer ?
#
loop_
_entity_poly.entity_id
_entity_poly.type
_entity_poly.pdbx_seq_one_letter_code
_entity_poly.pdbx_strand_id
1 'polypeptide(L)'
;MRGYDVIRELYLGNLRPCDRSFRTDTDFAITMDAFTTHEKWFRENLSGETGSRFEELISCHHNIVDTMSYENFRTGFQLGVMMVMEATLPTCILFNKE
;
A
#
# COMPACT_ATOMS: atom_id res chain seq x y z
N MET A 1 -8.13 2.96 -27.66
CA MET A 1 -8.40 3.75 -26.55
C MET A 1 -7.32 4.75 -26.33
N ARG A 2 -7.80 5.91 -25.98
CA ARG A 2 -6.84 6.83 -25.65
C ARG A 2 -6.12 6.31 -24.47
N GLY A 3 -4.93 6.00 -24.65
CA GLY A 3 -4.17 5.41 -23.57
C GLY A 3 -4.07 6.35 -22.40
N TYR A 4 -3.66 5.82 -21.30
CA TYR A 4 -3.26 6.63 -20.20
C TYR A 4 -1.85 7.06 -20.44
N ASP A 5 -1.55 8.30 -20.13
CA ASP A 5 -0.20 8.78 -20.17
C ASP A 5 0.38 8.66 -18.77
N VAL A 6 0.63 7.44 -18.35
CA VAL A 6 1.05 7.14 -16.98
C VAL A 6 2.38 7.81 -16.66
N ILE A 7 3.30 7.78 -17.61
CA ILE A 7 4.61 8.38 -17.40
C ILE A 7 4.46 9.87 -17.18
N ARG A 8 3.63 10.52 -17.98
CA ARG A 8 3.38 11.93 -17.82
C ARG A 8 2.75 12.26 -16.49
N GLU A 9 1.74 11.47 -16.08
CA GLU A 9 1.09 11.67 -14.81
C GLU A 9 2.05 11.48 -13.65
N LEU A 10 2.95 10.53 -13.77
CA LEU A 10 3.98 10.34 -12.76
C LEU A 10 4.91 11.54 -12.70
N TYR A 11 5.34 12.03 -13.88
CA TYR A 11 6.20 13.19 -13.95
C TYR A 11 5.55 14.42 -13.33
N LEU A 12 4.26 14.61 -13.58
CA LEU A 12 3.52 15.76 -13.07
C LEU A 12 3.15 15.64 -11.59
N GLY A 13 3.43 14.50 -10.98
CA GLY A 13 3.10 14.30 -9.58
C GLY A 13 1.65 13.95 -9.32
N ASN A 14 0.91 13.59 -10.36
CA ASN A 14 -0.50 13.25 -10.23
C ASN A 14 -0.73 11.79 -9.90
N LEU A 15 0.29 10.97 -10.09
CA LEU A 15 0.20 9.54 -9.80
C LEU A 15 0.89 9.29 -8.46
N ARG A 16 0.09 9.15 -7.43
CA ARG A 16 0.60 9.06 -6.05
C ARG A 16 -0.07 7.89 -5.36
N PRO A 17 0.51 6.70 -5.45
CA PRO A 17 -0.13 5.51 -4.89
C PRO A 17 -0.46 5.61 -3.40
N CYS A 18 0.32 6.38 -2.64
CA CYS A 18 0.08 6.51 -1.22
C CYS A 18 -1.10 7.40 -0.88
N ASP A 19 -1.59 8.18 -1.85
CA ASP A 19 -2.67 9.12 -1.62
C ASP A 19 -4.01 8.59 -2.13
N ARG A 20 -4.19 7.28 -2.08
CA ARG A 20 -5.44 6.67 -2.50
C ARG A 20 -6.54 7.00 -1.50
N SER A 21 -7.74 7.18 -2.02
CA SER A 21 -8.92 7.24 -1.18
C SER A 21 -9.74 5.98 -1.37
N PHE A 22 -10.49 5.62 -0.33
CA PHE A 22 -11.27 4.41 -0.34
C PHE A 22 -12.74 4.75 -0.20
N ARG A 23 -13.57 3.94 -0.85
CA ARG A 23 -15.01 4.11 -0.73
C ARG A 23 -15.41 3.72 0.69
N THR A 24 -16.45 4.39 1.19
CA THR A 24 -16.90 4.17 2.56
C THR A 24 -17.58 2.83 2.76
N ASP A 25 -17.97 2.17 1.67
CA ASP A 25 -18.66 0.89 1.77
C ASP A 25 -17.75 -0.30 1.53
N THR A 26 -16.43 -0.08 1.49
CA THR A 26 -15.49 -1.18 1.31
C THR A 26 -15.18 -1.84 2.64
N ASP A 27 -14.79 -3.11 2.58
CA ASP A 27 -14.37 -3.83 3.77
C ASP A 27 -13.24 -3.12 4.48
N PHE A 28 -12.32 -2.54 3.73
CA PHE A 28 -11.21 -1.81 4.32
C PHE A 28 -11.71 -0.62 5.15
N ALA A 29 -12.61 0.17 4.56
CA ALA A 29 -13.12 1.35 5.25
C ALA A 29 -13.92 0.97 6.49
N ILE A 30 -14.71 -0.08 6.40
CA ILE A 30 -15.49 -0.57 7.54
C ILE A 30 -14.57 -1.03 8.66
N THR A 31 -13.53 -1.77 8.30
CA THR A 31 -12.57 -2.26 9.30
C THR A 31 -11.80 -1.11 9.93
N MET A 32 -11.43 -0.11 9.15
CA MET A 32 -10.72 1.06 9.69
C MET A 32 -11.59 1.85 10.66
N ASP A 33 -12.88 1.97 10.33
CA ASP A 33 -13.81 2.64 11.25
C ASP A 33 -13.91 1.89 12.56
N ALA A 34 -14.00 0.57 12.49
CA ALA A 34 -14.05 -0.25 13.70
C ALA A 34 -12.77 -0.09 14.52
N PHE A 35 -11.63 -0.13 13.86
CA PHE A 35 -10.35 0.04 14.55
C PHE A 35 -10.29 1.39 15.25
N THR A 36 -10.68 2.45 14.54
CA THR A 36 -10.65 3.80 15.09
C THR A 36 -11.57 3.93 16.29
N THR A 37 -12.74 3.29 16.24
CA THR A 37 -13.69 3.30 17.34
C THR A 37 -13.08 2.64 18.57
N HIS A 38 -12.45 1.47 18.40
CA HIS A 38 -11.83 0.77 19.51
C HIS A 38 -10.64 1.54 20.04
N GLU A 39 -9.84 2.11 19.15
CA GLU A 39 -8.69 2.89 19.55
C GLU A 39 -9.09 4.06 20.41
N LYS A 40 -10.15 4.75 20.02
CA LYS A 40 -10.67 5.89 20.77
C LYS A 40 -11.12 5.47 22.17
N TRP A 41 -11.82 4.31 22.23
CA TRP A 41 -12.27 3.81 23.53
C TRP A 41 -11.10 3.58 24.47
N PHE A 42 -10.05 2.94 23.97
CA PHE A 42 -8.88 2.66 24.79
C PHE A 42 -8.21 3.95 25.26
N ARG A 43 -8.09 4.93 24.37
CA ARG A 43 -7.48 6.21 24.77
C ARG A 43 -8.26 6.91 25.85
N GLU A 44 -9.57 6.78 25.83
CA GLU A 44 -10.42 7.42 26.83
C GLU A 44 -10.45 6.67 28.14
N ASN A 45 -10.11 5.39 28.14
CA ASN A 45 -10.25 4.56 29.33
C ASN A 45 -8.93 4.09 29.94
N LEU A 46 -7.83 4.38 29.32
CA LEU A 46 -6.52 4.02 29.84
C LEU A 46 -5.80 5.29 30.30
N SER A 47 -5.00 5.14 31.35
CA SER A 47 -4.22 6.27 31.87
C SER A 47 -2.94 5.72 32.48
N GLY A 48 -2.03 6.64 32.84
CA GLY A 48 -0.77 6.25 33.45
C GLY A 48 0.05 5.38 32.55
N GLU A 49 0.65 4.35 33.12
CA GLU A 49 1.54 3.48 32.37
C GLU A 49 0.80 2.69 31.29
N THR A 50 -0.41 2.25 31.59
CA THR A 50 -1.18 1.51 30.59
C THR A 50 -1.53 2.38 29.40
N GLY A 51 -1.83 3.66 29.66
CA GLY A 51 -2.09 4.59 28.57
C GLY A 51 -0.85 4.80 27.71
N SER A 52 0.31 4.97 28.35
CA SER A 52 1.57 5.14 27.62
C SER A 52 1.92 3.91 26.79
N ARG A 53 1.73 2.74 27.38
CA ARG A 53 1.99 1.50 26.68
C ARG A 53 1.08 1.34 25.46
N PHE A 54 -0.18 1.75 25.62
CA PHE A 54 -1.11 1.71 24.50
C PHE A 54 -0.63 2.61 23.36
N GLU A 55 -0.17 3.83 23.69
CA GLU A 55 0.30 4.76 22.66
C GLU A 55 1.53 4.19 21.96
N GLU A 56 2.42 3.54 22.70
CA GLU A 56 3.57 2.88 22.10
C GLU A 56 3.15 1.76 21.15
N LEU A 57 2.15 0.99 21.56
CA LEU A 57 1.63 -0.08 20.72
C LEU A 57 1.08 0.48 19.42
N ILE A 58 0.30 1.54 19.49
CA ILE A 58 -0.28 2.16 18.30
C ILE A 58 0.82 2.71 17.40
N SER A 59 1.84 3.34 17.99
CA SER A 59 2.96 3.86 17.23
C SER A 59 3.69 2.73 16.48
N CYS A 60 3.95 1.62 17.18
CA CYS A 60 4.58 0.47 16.56
C CYS A 60 3.72 -0.10 15.44
N HIS A 61 2.42 -0.15 15.66
CA HIS A 61 1.49 -0.63 14.65
C HIS A 61 1.55 0.23 13.38
N HIS A 62 1.55 1.56 13.56
CA HIS A 62 1.66 2.46 12.42
C HIS A 62 2.96 2.22 11.65
N ASN A 63 4.07 2.04 12.38
CA ASN A 63 5.34 1.78 11.72
C ASN A 63 5.32 0.47 10.94
N ILE A 64 4.70 -0.57 11.52
CA ILE A 64 4.58 -1.84 10.83
C ILE A 64 3.76 -1.69 9.56
N VAL A 65 2.62 -0.99 9.66
CA VAL A 65 1.75 -0.81 8.51
C VAL A 65 2.47 -0.03 7.41
N ASP A 66 3.17 1.05 7.79
CA ASP A 66 3.90 1.86 6.82
C ASP A 66 4.97 1.04 6.11
N THR A 67 5.74 0.26 6.89
CA THR A 67 6.80 -0.56 6.32
C THR A 67 6.23 -1.63 5.40
N MET A 68 5.18 -2.31 5.86
CA MET A 68 4.56 -3.36 5.06
C MET A 68 3.92 -2.80 3.80
N SER A 69 3.31 -1.63 3.90
CA SER A 69 2.70 -1.00 2.73
C SER A 69 3.75 -0.69 1.68
N TYR A 70 4.89 -0.16 2.11
CA TYR A 70 5.97 0.12 1.16
C TYR A 70 6.51 -1.16 0.55
N GLU A 71 6.77 -2.18 1.39
CA GLU A 71 7.32 -3.43 0.88
C GLU A 71 6.36 -4.12 -0.08
N ASN A 72 5.08 -4.09 0.24
CA ASN A 72 4.09 -4.69 -0.64
C ASN A 72 4.00 -3.95 -1.97
N PHE A 73 4.03 -2.62 -1.93
CA PHE A 73 4.03 -1.82 -3.14
C PHE A 73 5.27 -2.13 -3.98
N ARG A 74 6.43 -2.16 -3.33
CA ARG A 74 7.68 -2.42 -4.02
C ARG A 74 7.69 -3.80 -4.67
N THR A 75 7.25 -4.80 -3.92
CA THR A 75 7.19 -6.16 -4.43
C THR A 75 6.24 -6.26 -5.61
N GLY A 76 5.06 -5.66 -5.50
CA GLY A 76 4.10 -5.67 -6.59
C GLY A 76 4.63 -4.97 -7.83
N PHE A 77 5.29 -3.84 -7.64
CA PHE A 77 5.86 -3.09 -8.74
C PHE A 77 6.94 -3.93 -9.45
N GLN A 78 7.85 -4.53 -8.65
CA GLN A 78 8.91 -5.35 -9.21
C GLN A 78 8.36 -6.56 -9.94
N LEU A 79 7.38 -7.21 -9.34
CA LEU A 79 6.76 -8.38 -9.96
C LEU A 79 6.09 -7.99 -11.27
N GLY A 80 5.38 -6.87 -11.27
CA GLY A 80 4.73 -6.41 -12.49
C GLY A 80 5.72 -6.13 -13.61
N VAL A 81 6.83 -5.48 -13.28
CA VAL A 81 7.87 -5.20 -14.27
C VAL A 81 8.47 -6.49 -14.80
N MET A 82 8.76 -7.43 -13.92
CA MET A 82 9.33 -8.71 -14.32
C MET A 82 8.37 -9.47 -15.24
N MET A 83 7.09 -9.46 -14.91
CA MET A 83 6.10 -10.14 -15.75
C MET A 83 6.00 -9.51 -17.13
N VAL A 84 6.03 -8.19 -17.19
CA VAL A 84 5.99 -7.50 -18.48
C VAL A 84 7.25 -7.80 -19.27
N MET A 85 8.40 -7.77 -18.64
CA MET A 85 9.65 -8.06 -19.32
C MET A 85 9.65 -9.46 -19.89
N GLU A 86 9.19 -10.41 -19.10
CA GLU A 86 9.13 -11.80 -19.56
C GLU A 86 8.14 -11.96 -20.72
N ALA A 87 6.99 -11.29 -20.61
CA ALA A 87 5.97 -11.40 -21.64
C ALA A 87 6.38 -10.73 -22.95
N THR A 88 7.26 -9.73 -22.87
CA THR A 88 7.65 -8.97 -24.05
C THR A 88 9.00 -9.38 -24.60
N LEU A 89 9.68 -10.32 -23.96
CA LEU A 89 10.91 -10.85 -24.51
C LEU A 89 10.59 -11.46 -25.87
N PRO A 90 11.35 -11.10 -26.90
CA PRO A 90 11.12 -11.71 -28.22
C PRO A 90 11.32 -13.20 -28.13
N THR A 91 10.34 -13.94 -28.60
CA THR A 91 10.46 -15.38 -28.63
C THR A 91 11.64 -15.81 -29.47
N CYS A 92 11.97 -14.99 -30.47
CA CYS A 92 13.12 -15.31 -31.31
C CYS A 92 14.41 -15.37 -30.49
N ILE A 93 14.50 -14.62 -29.40
CA ILE A 93 15.68 -14.70 -28.58
C ILE A 93 15.78 -16.07 -27.91
N LEU A 94 14.65 -16.59 -27.49
CA LEU A 94 14.62 -17.89 -26.82
C LEU A 94 14.90 -19.04 -27.79
N PHE A 95 14.55 -18.86 -29.05
CA PHE A 95 14.67 -19.91 -30.02
C PHE A 95 15.81 -19.72 -30.99
N ASN A 96 16.56 -18.68 -30.83
CA ASN A 96 17.65 -18.37 -31.73
C ASN A 96 18.88 -19.21 -31.55
N LYS A 97 18.83 -20.06 -30.58
CA LYS A 97 19.99 -20.87 -30.31
C LYS A 97 20.10 -22.08 -31.18
N GLU A 98 19.13 -22.33 -32.03
CA GLU A 98 19.29 -23.46 -32.91
C GLU A 98 20.25 -23.20 -34.06
#